data_774b388ff6ef8d2cbdbc65fbf3b6a38b
#
_entry.id   774b388ff6ef8d2cbdbc65fbf3b6a38b
#
_cell.length_a   1.000
_cell.length_b   1.000
_cell.length_c   1.000
_cell.angle_alpha   90.00
_cell.angle_beta   90.00
_cell.angle_gamma   90.00
#
_symmetry.space_group_name_H-M   'P 1'
#
loop_
_entity.id
_entity.type
_entity.pdbx_description
1 polymer ?
#
loop_
_entity_poly.entity_id
_entity_poly.type
_entity_poly.pdbx_seq_one_letter_code
_entity_poly.pdbx_strand_id
1 'polypeptide(L)'
;MLRRIAIKGFKSLVDVELVLPRLVVLAGPNAAGKSNILDAFQMLARAGTQRTLADALAPPIRGFPAEAFTLPPGGLPELLDQSTADFTLEADLALPAPPGNGRLERARYRVQIDIDADSAVLSLGDEYLTYTKIDWQPKGNARIEVVDGELLVRKAGVGRPSHEQISTNHTWLSDARLSGTPYPLFDLVREELRGWRTYYLDPRTAMRAATAPREVPDIGAQGEHLAPFLYGLKTRRPKAFSAVRRTLRSVIPAIDDLEVDLDTKRGTLDIQIQQGGTTFSSRVVSEGTLRVLALCAIAVTADTGLVAFEEPENGVQPQRLNRIAKLLTQVARRGAAQLVVTTHSPEFIAAMLEGARRGKADIGVFSVTRDGAATGIQHLGDPGLWENQAVSALLEDPDESERVAALVRRGWLDL
;
A
#
# COMPACT_ATOMS: atom_id res chain seq x y z
N MET A 1 -2.17 0.26 11.67
CA MET A 1 -0.79 0.53 11.15
C MET A 1 -0.02 -0.77 11.13
N LEU A 2 0.55 -1.13 9.99
CA LEU A 2 1.39 -2.30 9.78
C LEU A 2 2.78 -2.06 10.39
N ARG A 3 3.24 -2.92 11.28
CA ARG A 3 4.55 -2.82 11.93
C ARG A 3 5.58 -3.78 11.36
N ARG A 4 5.14 -4.97 11.01
CA ARG A 4 5.96 -6.00 10.41
C ARG A 4 5.12 -6.77 9.40
N ILE A 5 5.71 -7.19 8.31
CA ILE A 5 5.16 -8.18 7.41
C ILE A 5 6.20 -9.24 7.10
N ALA A 6 5.81 -10.51 7.18
CA ALA A 6 6.57 -11.63 6.67
C ALA A 6 5.80 -12.24 5.49
N ILE A 7 6.52 -12.52 4.41
CA ILE A 7 5.99 -13.00 3.14
C ILE A 7 6.81 -14.19 2.72
N LYS A 8 6.16 -15.32 2.49
CA LYS A 8 6.82 -16.55 2.02
C LYS A 8 6.08 -17.10 0.81
N GLY A 9 6.81 -17.46 -0.23
CA GLY A 9 6.25 -18.15 -1.39
C GLY A 9 5.36 -17.30 -2.31
N PHE A 10 5.36 -15.96 -2.17
CA PHE A 10 4.51 -15.08 -2.96
C PHE A 10 5.29 -14.41 -4.10
N LYS A 11 4.99 -14.77 -5.35
CA LYS A 11 5.67 -14.26 -6.56
C LYS A 11 7.20 -14.41 -6.44
N SER A 12 7.96 -13.31 -6.51
CA SER A 12 9.40 -13.32 -6.29
C SER A 12 9.81 -13.18 -4.81
N LEU A 13 8.86 -13.04 -3.91
CA LEU A 13 9.09 -12.89 -2.47
C LEU A 13 9.15 -14.28 -1.82
N VAL A 14 10.30 -14.95 -1.93
CA VAL A 14 10.51 -16.34 -1.48
C VAL A 14 10.45 -16.42 0.04
N ASP A 15 11.24 -15.58 0.73
CA ASP A 15 11.23 -15.44 2.19
C ASP A 15 11.71 -14.02 2.52
N VAL A 16 10.75 -13.15 2.82
CA VAL A 16 10.97 -11.71 3.02
C VAL A 16 10.33 -11.28 4.31
N GLU A 17 11.08 -10.53 5.12
CA GLU A 17 10.57 -9.87 6.32
C GLU A 17 10.90 -8.38 6.32
N LEU A 18 9.89 -7.55 6.60
CA LEU A 18 10.02 -6.10 6.66
C LEU A 18 9.45 -5.56 7.98
N VAL A 19 10.26 -4.80 8.69
CA VAL A 19 9.81 -3.97 9.83
C VAL A 19 9.60 -2.55 9.31
N LEU A 20 8.39 -2.04 9.45
CA LEU A 20 7.91 -0.89 8.69
C LEU A 20 7.67 0.33 9.60
N PRO A 21 8.38 1.44 9.40
CA PRO A 21 8.07 2.73 10.01
C PRO A 21 6.83 3.37 9.35
N ARG A 22 6.53 4.62 9.71
CA ARG A 22 5.39 5.35 9.13
C ARG A 22 5.59 5.73 7.67
N LEU A 23 6.81 5.95 7.25
CA LEU A 23 7.17 6.25 5.87
C LEU A 23 8.18 5.23 5.40
N VAL A 24 7.83 4.51 4.34
CA VAL A 24 8.65 3.45 3.74
C VAL A 24 8.97 3.84 2.30
N VAL A 25 10.23 3.77 1.95
CA VAL A 25 10.71 3.93 0.56
C VAL A 25 11.36 2.62 0.13
N LEU A 26 10.78 1.99 -0.88
CA LEU A 26 11.30 0.78 -1.53
C LEU A 26 12.03 1.22 -2.79
N ALA A 27 13.35 1.26 -2.73
CA ALA A 27 14.23 1.72 -3.79
C ALA A 27 14.86 0.54 -4.53
N GLY A 28 15.01 0.63 -5.85
CA GLY A 28 15.69 -0.40 -6.63
C GLY A 28 15.35 -0.34 -8.12
N PRO A 29 16.07 -1.12 -8.96
CA PRO A 29 15.85 -1.13 -10.39
C PRO A 29 14.47 -1.69 -10.78
N ASN A 30 14.10 -1.51 -12.03
CA ASN A 30 12.89 -2.12 -12.57
C ASN A 30 13.03 -3.65 -12.54
N ALA A 31 11.90 -4.34 -12.33
CA ALA A 31 11.83 -5.80 -12.18
C ALA A 31 12.51 -6.38 -10.93
N ALA A 32 13.00 -5.56 -9.98
CA ALA A 32 13.57 -6.03 -8.70
C ALA A 32 12.55 -6.70 -7.77
N GLY A 33 11.24 -6.52 -8.00
CA GLY A 33 10.18 -7.08 -7.16
C GLY A 33 9.49 -6.06 -6.25
N LYS A 34 9.79 -4.76 -6.36
CA LYS A 34 9.13 -3.68 -5.59
C LYS A 34 7.60 -3.77 -5.66
N SER A 35 7.06 -3.94 -6.85
CA SER A 35 5.62 -4.03 -7.06
C SER A 35 5.02 -5.34 -6.52
N ASN A 36 5.82 -6.42 -6.39
CA ASN A 36 5.34 -7.66 -5.76
C ASN A 36 5.12 -7.48 -4.26
N ILE A 37 5.89 -6.58 -3.60
CA ILE A 37 5.67 -6.19 -2.21
C ILE A 37 4.33 -5.45 -2.07
N LEU A 38 4.01 -4.55 -3.00
CA LEU A 38 2.72 -3.86 -3.01
C LEU A 38 1.55 -4.82 -3.28
N ASP A 39 1.74 -5.78 -4.17
CA ASP A 39 0.76 -6.83 -4.43
C ASP A 39 0.53 -7.71 -3.19
N ALA A 40 1.57 -8.02 -2.41
CA ALA A 40 1.45 -8.76 -1.14
C ALA A 40 0.65 -7.97 -0.08
N PHE A 41 0.86 -6.66 0.04
CA PHE A 41 0.03 -5.83 0.92
C PHE A 41 -1.44 -5.86 0.49
N GLN A 42 -1.71 -5.72 -0.81
CA GLN A 42 -3.06 -5.82 -1.34
C GLN A 42 -3.68 -7.20 -1.12
N MET A 43 -2.91 -8.27 -1.37
CA MET A 43 -3.39 -9.63 -1.16
C MET A 43 -3.81 -9.85 0.28
N LEU A 44 -2.97 -9.48 1.25
CA LEU A 44 -3.29 -9.60 2.67
C LEU A 44 -4.55 -8.81 3.06
N ALA A 45 -4.64 -7.55 2.59
CA ALA A 45 -5.79 -6.71 2.84
C ALA A 45 -7.09 -7.30 2.28
N ARG A 46 -7.02 -7.81 1.07
CA ARG A 46 -8.17 -8.37 0.35
C ARG A 46 -8.53 -9.77 0.85
N ALA A 47 -7.56 -10.60 1.22
CA ALA A 47 -7.82 -11.89 1.86
C ALA A 47 -8.67 -11.73 3.13
N GLY A 48 -8.40 -10.72 3.95
CA GLY A 48 -9.19 -10.46 5.17
C GLY A 48 -10.52 -9.73 4.95
N THR A 49 -10.85 -9.31 3.72
CA THR A 49 -12.01 -8.42 3.47
C THR A 49 -12.87 -8.79 2.27
N GLN A 50 -12.38 -9.59 1.32
CA GLN A 50 -13.12 -10.07 0.15
C GLN A 50 -13.84 -11.39 0.46
N ARG A 51 -14.84 -11.73 -0.35
CA ARG A 51 -15.68 -12.90 -0.17
C ARG A 51 -14.94 -14.21 -0.43
N THR A 52 -14.08 -14.22 -1.45
CA THR A 52 -13.33 -15.40 -1.86
C THR A 52 -11.85 -15.08 -2.07
N LEU A 53 -11.01 -16.12 -2.06
CA LEU A 53 -9.58 -16.00 -2.38
C LEU A 53 -9.36 -15.57 -3.82
N ALA A 54 -10.22 -16.04 -4.74
CA ALA A 54 -10.19 -15.61 -6.14
C ALA A 54 -10.50 -14.11 -6.27
N ASP A 55 -11.50 -13.59 -5.54
CA ASP A 55 -11.78 -12.16 -5.49
C ASP A 55 -10.58 -11.38 -4.89
N ALA A 56 -9.91 -11.95 -3.87
CA ALA A 56 -8.75 -11.33 -3.25
C ALA A 56 -7.58 -11.15 -4.23
N LEU A 57 -7.35 -12.11 -5.12
CA LEU A 57 -6.31 -12.09 -6.15
C LEU A 57 -6.75 -11.43 -7.48
N ALA A 58 -8.01 -11.04 -7.60
CA ALA A 58 -8.49 -10.34 -8.80
C ALA A 58 -7.81 -8.95 -8.98
N PRO A 59 -7.82 -8.36 -10.17
CA PRO A 59 -7.27 -7.03 -10.39
C PRO A 59 -7.68 -6.02 -9.28
N PRO A 60 -6.78 -5.11 -8.85
CA PRO A 60 -5.55 -4.68 -9.52
C PRO A 60 -4.28 -5.51 -9.19
N ILE A 61 -4.36 -6.61 -8.44
CA ILE A 61 -3.22 -7.52 -8.30
C ILE A 61 -2.89 -8.10 -9.68
N ARG A 62 -1.62 -8.07 -10.03
CA ARG A 62 -1.15 -8.46 -11.37
C ARG A 62 -1.01 -9.98 -11.47
N GLY A 63 -1.39 -10.53 -12.62
CA GLY A 63 -1.30 -11.94 -12.96
C GLY A 63 -2.57 -12.73 -12.66
N PHE A 64 -2.55 -13.99 -13.03
CA PHE A 64 -3.59 -14.96 -12.68
C PHE A 64 -3.36 -15.51 -11.27
N PRO A 65 -4.36 -16.07 -10.59
CA PRO A 65 -4.23 -16.59 -9.23
C PRO A 65 -3.05 -17.55 -9.02
N ALA A 66 -2.80 -18.48 -9.96
CA ALA A 66 -1.66 -19.39 -9.86
C ALA A 66 -0.28 -18.70 -10.00
N GLU A 67 -0.21 -17.53 -10.63
CA GLU A 67 1.01 -16.71 -10.73
C GLU A 67 1.31 -15.91 -9.46
N ALA A 68 0.45 -16.01 -8.44
CA ALA A 68 0.70 -15.44 -7.13
C ALA A 68 1.71 -16.26 -6.31
N PHE A 69 1.94 -17.51 -6.67
CA PHE A 69 2.91 -18.39 -6.02
C PHE A 69 4.32 -18.16 -6.55
N THR A 70 5.33 -18.46 -5.74
CA THR A 70 6.71 -18.47 -6.22
C THR A 70 6.89 -19.61 -7.20
N LEU A 71 7.19 -19.27 -8.46
CA LEU A 71 7.36 -20.26 -9.51
C LEU A 71 8.75 -20.92 -9.42
N PRO A 72 8.84 -22.26 -9.50
CA PRO A 72 10.09 -22.98 -9.69
C PRO A 72 10.69 -22.69 -11.08
N PRO A 73 11.93 -23.15 -11.39
CA PRO A 73 12.58 -22.90 -12.68
C PRO A 73 11.78 -23.38 -13.90
N GLY A 74 11.03 -24.48 -13.80
CA GLY A 74 10.15 -24.98 -14.84
C GLY A 74 8.80 -24.26 -14.96
N GLY A 75 8.58 -23.23 -14.14
CA GLY A 75 7.40 -22.38 -14.18
C GLY A 75 6.14 -23.06 -13.62
N LEU A 76 4.96 -22.62 -14.12
CA LEU A 76 3.67 -23.10 -13.64
C LEU A 76 3.47 -24.64 -13.78
N PRO A 77 3.90 -25.30 -14.86
CA PRO A 77 3.79 -26.75 -14.92
C PRO A 77 4.53 -27.46 -13.77
N GLU A 78 5.76 -27.08 -13.46
CA GLU A 78 6.52 -27.65 -12.36
C GLU A 78 5.90 -27.32 -10.99
N LEU A 79 5.30 -26.13 -10.83
CA LEU A 79 4.55 -25.78 -9.62
C LEU A 79 3.38 -26.73 -9.39
N LEU A 80 2.61 -27.00 -10.43
CA LEU A 80 1.42 -27.87 -10.37
C LEU A 80 1.78 -29.37 -10.31
N ASP A 81 3.01 -29.76 -10.64
CA ASP A 81 3.52 -31.12 -10.40
C ASP A 81 3.92 -31.37 -8.93
N GLN A 82 4.01 -30.33 -8.11
CA GLN A 82 4.30 -30.45 -6.68
C GLN A 82 3.04 -30.87 -5.93
N SER A 83 3.20 -31.77 -4.96
CA SER A 83 2.07 -32.25 -4.14
C SER A 83 1.42 -31.14 -3.31
N THR A 84 2.17 -30.11 -2.98
CA THR A 84 1.70 -28.92 -2.25
C THR A 84 2.50 -27.71 -2.71
N ALA A 85 1.80 -26.64 -3.06
CA ALA A 85 2.37 -25.32 -3.28
C ALA A 85 1.55 -24.31 -2.48
N ASP A 86 2.23 -23.48 -1.71
CA ASP A 86 1.59 -22.48 -0.85
C ASP A 86 2.34 -21.15 -0.84
N PHE A 87 1.65 -20.12 -0.39
CA PHE A 87 2.28 -18.90 0.08
C PHE A 87 1.68 -18.46 1.41
N THR A 88 2.50 -17.84 2.24
CA THR A 88 2.09 -17.32 3.55
C THR A 88 2.33 -15.82 3.65
N LEU A 89 1.35 -15.10 4.16
CA LEU A 89 1.45 -13.68 4.51
C LEU A 89 1.13 -13.52 6.00
N GLU A 90 2.05 -12.88 6.76
CA GLU A 90 1.85 -12.60 8.19
C GLU A 90 2.11 -11.13 8.49
N ALA A 91 1.24 -10.49 9.22
CA ALA A 91 1.35 -9.07 9.61
C ALA A 91 1.21 -8.85 11.11
N ASP A 92 2.08 -8.01 11.66
CA ASP A 92 1.93 -7.43 12.99
C ASP A 92 1.31 -6.03 12.87
N LEU A 93 0.14 -5.86 13.47
CA LEU A 93 -0.71 -4.68 13.33
C LEU A 93 -0.84 -3.92 14.65
N ALA A 94 -0.54 -2.62 14.63
CA ALA A 94 -0.94 -1.70 15.70
C ALA A 94 -2.28 -1.07 15.33
N LEU A 95 -3.33 -1.39 16.07
CA LEU A 95 -4.71 -1.07 15.79
C LEU A 95 -5.18 0.08 16.69
N PRO A 96 -6.09 0.96 16.22
CA PRO A 96 -6.72 1.93 17.08
C PRO A 96 -7.49 1.23 18.20
N ALA A 97 -7.51 1.83 19.39
CA ALA A 97 -8.31 1.30 20.47
C ALA A 97 -9.81 1.40 20.15
N PRO A 98 -10.62 0.44 20.63
CA PRO A 98 -12.06 0.61 20.66
C PRO A 98 -12.44 1.91 21.41
N PRO A 99 -13.53 2.57 21.03
CA PRO A 99 -14.01 3.77 21.73
C PRO A 99 -14.10 3.52 23.24
N GLY A 100 -13.45 4.38 24.03
CA GLY A 100 -13.43 4.32 25.50
C GLY A 100 -12.20 3.65 26.13
N ASN A 101 -11.29 3.04 25.41
CA ASN A 101 -10.14 2.32 25.98
C ASN A 101 -8.78 3.02 25.83
N GLY A 102 -8.64 4.08 25.08
CA GLY A 102 -7.45 4.95 24.96
C GLY A 102 -6.09 4.27 24.65
N ARG A 103 -6.01 2.93 24.64
CA ARG A 103 -4.78 2.16 24.38
C ARG A 103 -4.81 1.53 23.00
N LEU A 104 -3.69 1.60 22.29
CA LEU A 104 -3.50 0.85 21.04
C LEU A 104 -3.58 -0.65 21.33
N GLU A 105 -4.41 -1.35 20.57
CA GLU A 105 -4.39 -2.81 20.52
C GLU A 105 -3.33 -3.28 19.55
N ARG A 106 -2.85 -4.50 19.73
CA ARG A 106 -1.88 -5.14 18.83
C ARG A 106 -2.39 -6.50 18.45
N ALA A 107 -2.21 -6.85 17.20
CA ALA A 107 -2.62 -8.13 16.65
C ALA A 107 -1.58 -8.69 15.70
N ARG A 108 -1.53 -10.02 15.61
CA ARG A 108 -0.89 -10.76 14.53
C ARG A 108 -1.96 -11.45 13.71
N TYR A 109 -1.90 -11.24 12.41
CA TYR A 109 -2.73 -11.94 11.45
C TYR A 109 -1.85 -12.65 10.42
N ARG A 110 -2.07 -13.94 10.23
CA ARG A 110 -1.39 -14.79 9.25
C ARG A 110 -2.43 -15.53 8.44
N VAL A 111 -2.16 -15.66 7.14
CA VAL A 111 -2.93 -16.47 6.20
C VAL A 111 -1.98 -17.25 5.30
N GLN A 112 -2.24 -18.54 5.15
CA GLN A 112 -1.60 -19.41 4.15
C GLN A 112 -2.63 -19.79 3.11
N ILE A 113 -2.27 -19.66 1.86
CA ILE A 113 -3.09 -20.01 0.71
C ILE A 113 -2.38 -21.13 -0.03
N ASP A 114 -3.11 -22.22 -0.24
CA ASP A 114 -2.65 -23.38 -0.98
C ASP A 114 -3.25 -23.39 -2.39
N ILE A 115 -2.56 -24.02 -3.33
CA ILE A 115 -3.08 -24.31 -4.65
C ILE A 115 -3.14 -25.83 -4.84
N ASP A 116 -4.29 -26.32 -5.25
CA ASP A 116 -4.47 -27.72 -5.62
C ASP A 116 -3.81 -28.01 -6.97
N ALA A 117 -2.95 -29.03 -7.01
CA ALA A 117 -2.16 -29.36 -8.20
C ALA A 117 -3.01 -29.78 -9.40
N ASP A 118 -4.09 -30.53 -9.17
CA ASP A 118 -4.89 -31.10 -10.23
C ASP A 118 -5.89 -30.09 -10.84
N SER A 119 -6.47 -29.26 -9.99
CA SER A 119 -7.53 -28.33 -10.38
C SER A 119 -7.09 -26.86 -10.49
N ALA A 120 -5.89 -26.52 -9.98
CA ALA A 120 -5.41 -25.16 -9.80
C ALA A 120 -6.37 -24.27 -8.96
N VAL A 121 -7.19 -24.89 -8.12
CA VAL A 121 -8.13 -24.18 -7.23
C VAL A 121 -7.42 -23.76 -5.95
N LEU A 122 -7.68 -22.52 -5.54
CA LEU A 122 -7.13 -21.95 -4.30
C LEU A 122 -7.95 -22.36 -3.10
N SER A 123 -7.26 -22.68 -2.01
CA SER A 123 -7.88 -22.97 -0.73
C SER A 123 -7.10 -22.37 0.43
N LEU A 124 -7.77 -22.21 1.57
CA LEU A 124 -7.16 -21.78 2.82
C LEU A 124 -6.39 -22.93 3.45
N GLY A 125 -5.05 -22.82 3.54
CA GLY A 125 -4.19 -23.82 4.18
C GLY A 125 -4.03 -23.60 5.67
N ASP A 126 -3.87 -22.34 6.10
CA ASP A 126 -3.78 -21.96 7.53
C ASP A 126 -4.29 -20.53 7.73
N GLU A 127 -4.87 -20.28 8.88
CA GLU A 127 -5.24 -18.94 9.31
C GLU A 127 -5.01 -18.76 10.80
N TYR A 128 -4.38 -17.65 11.17
CA TYR A 128 -4.07 -17.33 12.56
C TYR A 128 -4.36 -15.88 12.86
N LEU A 129 -5.11 -15.66 13.95
CA LEU A 129 -5.43 -14.32 14.47
C LEU A 129 -5.32 -14.29 15.98
N THR A 130 -4.48 -13.41 16.51
CA THR A 130 -4.32 -13.26 17.96
C THR A 130 -4.06 -11.82 18.37
N TYR A 131 -4.41 -11.48 19.61
CA TYR A 131 -3.86 -10.31 20.26
C TYR A 131 -2.39 -10.54 20.60
N THR A 132 -1.57 -9.48 20.57
CA THR A 132 -0.17 -9.54 20.97
C THR A 132 0.15 -8.54 22.09
N LYS A 133 1.24 -8.80 22.81
CA LYS A 133 1.83 -7.88 23.79
C LYS A 133 2.64 -6.79 23.07
N ILE A 134 3.33 -5.94 23.84
CA ILE A 134 4.21 -4.86 23.32
C ILE A 134 5.38 -5.45 22.55
N ASP A 135 5.90 -6.58 22.95
CA ASP A 135 7.00 -7.33 22.34
C ASP A 135 6.56 -8.28 21.22
N TRP A 136 5.31 -8.14 20.76
CA TRP A 136 4.69 -8.94 19.71
C TRP A 136 4.51 -10.43 20.04
N GLN A 137 4.74 -10.85 21.29
CA GLN A 137 4.39 -12.19 21.73
C GLN A 137 2.87 -12.35 21.84
N PRO A 138 2.32 -13.54 21.54
CA PRO A 138 0.88 -13.79 21.68
C PRO A 138 0.37 -13.46 23.09
N LYS A 139 -0.86 -12.93 23.14
CA LYS A 139 -1.54 -12.57 24.37
C LYS A 139 -2.84 -13.37 24.53
N GLY A 140 -2.78 -14.42 25.35
CA GLY A 140 -3.90 -15.34 25.54
C GLY A 140 -4.08 -16.32 24.38
N ASN A 141 -5.25 -16.93 24.30
CA ASN A 141 -5.59 -17.86 23.22
C ASN A 141 -5.84 -17.12 21.89
N ALA A 142 -5.39 -17.68 20.80
CA ALA A 142 -5.67 -17.16 19.48
C ALA A 142 -7.18 -17.10 19.21
N ARG A 143 -7.61 -16.16 18.40
CA ARG A 143 -9.01 -16.01 17.97
C ARG A 143 -9.32 -16.87 16.76
N ILE A 144 -8.32 -17.08 15.90
CA ILE A 144 -8.31 -18.08 14.84
C ILE A 144 -6.99 -18.81 14.94
N GLU A 145 -7.01 -20.13 14.89
CA GLU A 145 -5.81 -20.97 14.77
C GLU A 145 -6.16 -22.34 14.20
N VAL A 146 -5.19 -22.98 13.56
CA VAL A 146 -5.28 -24.39 13.15
C VAL A 146 -4.53 -25.23 14.16
N VAL A 147 -5.22 -26.23 14.71
CA VAL A 147 -4.67 -27.20 15.68
C VAL A 147 -5.11 -28.59 15.24
N ASP A 148 -4.15 -29.50 15.09
CA ASP A 148 -4.39 -30.90 14.69
C ASP A 148 -5.25 -31.04 13.39
N GLY A 149 -5.08 -30.10 12.44
CA GLY A 149 -5.80 -30.09 11.17
C GLY A 149 -7.23 -29.53 11.24
N GLU A 150 -7.67 -29.03 12.38
CA GLU A 150 -8.96 -28.36 12.56
C GLU A 150 -8.77 -26.86 12.77
N LEU A 151 -9.60 -26.05 12.13
CA LEU A 151 -9.61 -24.60 12.33
C LEU A 151 -10.53 -24.24 13.49
N LEU A 152 -9.98 -23.57 14.49
CA LEU A 152 -10.68 -23.15 15.71
C LEU A 152 -10.95 -21.65 15.69
N VAL A 153 -12.21 -21.25 15.87
CA VAL A 153 -12.63 -19.84 16.01
C VAL A 153 -13.17 -19.59 17.41
N ARG A 154 -12.63 -18.54 18.09
CA ARG A 154 -12.99 -18.21 19.48
C ARG A 154 -13.68 -16.85 19.60
N LYS A 155 -14.82 -16.86 20.28
CA LYS A 155 -15.53 -15.65 20.72
C LYS A 155 -14.82 -14.99 21.90
N ALA A 156 -15.02 -13.70 22.08
CA ALA A 156 -14.57 -13.00 23.28
C ALA A 156 -15.37 -13.50 24.52
N GLY A 157 -14.66 -13.80 25.59
CA GLY A 157 -15.29 -14.18 26.86
C GLY A 157 -15.94 -15.59 26.94
N VAL A 158 -15.84 -16.40 25.90
CA VAL A 158 -16.45 -17.76 25.86
C VAL A 158 -15.35 -18.82 25.80
N GLY A 159 -15.51 -19.89 26.60
CA GLY A 159 -14.47 -20.89 26.85
C GLY A 159 -14.23 -21.89 25.71
N ARG A 160 -15.24 -22.29 24.94
CA ARG A 160 -15.09 -23.30 23.90
C ARG A 160 -15.02 -22.67 22.49
N PRO A 161 -14.04 -23.06 21.66
CA PRO A 161 -14.00 -22.65 20.26
C PRO A 161 -15.12 -23.30 19.44
N SER A 162 -15.51 -22.70 18.34
CA SER A 162 -16.19 -23.42 17.26
C SER A 162 -15.13 -24.09 16.38
N HIS A 163 -15.48 -25.27 15.87
CA HIS A 163 -14.68 -26.03 14.92
C HIS A 163 -15.21 -25.74 13.52
N GLU A 164 -14.31 -25.28 12.67
CA GLU A 164 -14.65 -24.81 11.32
C GLU A 164 -13.85 -25.58 10.28
N GLN A 165 -14.30 -25.53 9.02
CA GLN A 165 -13.61 -26.20 7.93
C GLN A 165 -12.35 -25.44 7.51
N ILE A 166 -11.26 -26.16 7.32
CA ILE A 166 -10.10 -25.74 6.55
C ILE A 166 -10.31 -26.06 5.07
N SER A 167 -9.43 -25.59 4.20
CA SER A 167 -9.54 -25.79 2.73
C SER A 167 -10.77 -25.10 2.11
N THR A 168 -11.23 -24.01 2.72
CA THR A 168 -12.30 -23.18 2.17
C THR A 168 -11.74 -22.23 1.11
N ASN A 169 -12.60 -21.71 0.24
CA ASN A 169 -12.25 -20.71 -0.76
C ASN A 169 -12.25 -19.26 -0.22
N HIS A 170 -12.26 -19.08 1.08
CA HIS A 170 -12.28 -17.79 1.79
C HIS A 170 -11.57 -17.89 3.13
N THR A 171 -11.18 -16.76 3.68
CA THR A 171 -10.64 -16.68 5.04
C THR A 171 -11.76 -16.50 6.06
N TRP A 172 -11.60 -17.01 7.26
CA TRP A 172 -12.55 -16.82 8.35
C TRP A 172 -12.56 -15.37 8.86
N LEU A 173 -11.44 -14.65 8.73
CA LEU A 173 -11.43 -13.21 9.00
C LEU A 173 -12.39 -12.46 8.07
N SER A 174 -12.57 -12.89 6.81
CA SER A 174 -13.45 -12.22 5.85
C SER A 174 -14.93 -12.53 6.04
N ASP A 175 -15.27 -13.56 6.83
CA ASP A 175 -16.66 -13.95 7.06
C ASP A 175 -17.43 -12.88 7.87
N ALA A 176 -18.40 -12.24 7.23
CA ALA A 176 -19.21 -11.19 7.85
C ALA A 176 -20.03 -11.65 9.07
N ARG A 177 -20.27 -12.95 9.24
CA ARG A 177 -20.96 -13.51 10.41
C ARG A 177 -20.12 -13.39 11.68
N LEU A 178 -18.79 -13.37 11.55
CA LEU A 178 -17.85 -13.24 12.66
C LEU A 178 -17.58 -11.76 12.98
N SER A 179 -18.57 -11.05 13.47
CA SER A 179 -18.50 -9.60 13.75
C SER A 179 -19.22 -9.21 15.04
N GLY A 180 -19.07 -7.95 15.44
CA GLY A 180 -19.70 -7.37 16.63
C GLY A 180 -19.05 -7.77 17.94
N THR A 181 -19.79 -7.61 19.03
CA THR A 181 -19.30 -7.81 20.41
C THR A 181 -18.63 -9.18 20.65
N PRO A 182 -19.07 -10.31 20.06
CA PRO A 182 -18.38 -11.59 20.22
C PRO A 182 -17.01 -11.65 19.50
N TYR A 183 -16.76 -10.79 18.50
CA TYR A 183 -15.60 -10.85 17.62
C TYR A 183 -14.87 -9.50 17.45
N PRO A 184 -14.55 -8.77 18.52
CA PRO A 184 -14.03 -7.39 18.41
C PRO A 184 -12.68 -7.31 17.69
N LEU A 185 -11.81 -8.33 17.81
CA LEU A 185 -10.52 -8.35 17.11
C LEU A 185 -10.70 -8.50 15.60
N PHE A 186 -11.68 -9.28 15.16
CA PHE A 186 -12.00 -9.45 13.73
C PHE A 186 -12.39 -8.11 13.11
N ASP A 187 -13.25 -7.35 13.79
CA ASP A 187 -13.71 -6.05 13.31
C ASP A 187 -12.55 -5.05 13.25
N LEU A 188 -11.70 -5.01 14.28
CA LEU A 188 -10.53 -4.11 14.32
C LEU A 188 -9.54 -4.41 13.19
N VAL A 189 -9.23 -5.68 12.94
CA VAL A 189 -8.29 -6.08 11.89
C VAL A 189 -8.90 -5.85 10.50
N ARG A 190 -10.18 -6.21 10.30
CA ARG A 190 -10.88 -5.93 9.05
C ARG A 190 -10.93 -4.44 8.71
N GLU A 191 -11.18 -3.58 9.70
CA GLU A 191 -11.23 -2.13 9.50
C GLU A 191 -9.86 -1.57 9.12
N GLU A 192 -8.79 -2.02 9.78
CA GLU A 192 -7.42 -1.68 9.40
C GLU A 192 -7.12 -2.11 7.96
N LEU A 193 -7.39 -3.37 7.60
CA LEU A 193 -7.14 -3.91 6.28
C LEU A 193 -7.99 -3.23 5.18
N ARG A 194 -9.25 -2.88 5.48
CA ARG A 194 -10.10 -2.09 4.58
C ARG A 194 -9.56 -0.70 4.29
N GLY A 195 -8.78 -0.15 5.22
CA GLY A 195 -8.11 1.14 5.04
C GLY A 195 -6.87 1.10 4.14
N TRP A 196 -6.39 -0.09 3.74
CA TRP A 196 -5.20 -0.20 2.90
C TRP A 196 -5.53 0.10 1.45
N ARG A 197 -4.70 0.95 0.83
CA ARG A 197 -4.86 1.39 -0.56
C ARG A 197 -3.51 1.32 -1.28
N THR A 198 -3.51 0.76 -2.47
CA THR A 198 -2.34 0.78 -3.36
C THR A 198 -2.72 1.44 -4.67
N TYR A 199 -1.90 2.37 -5.12
CA TYR A 199 -2.14 3.19 -6.30
C TYR A 199 -1.07 2.94 -7.37
N TYR A 200 -1.52 2.50 -8.53
CA TYR A 200 -0.78 2.31 -9.80
C TYR A 200 -1.31 3.33 -10.80
N LEU A 201 -1.13 4.62 -10.52
CA LEU A 201 -1.79 5.69 -11.26
C LEU A 201 -1.54 5.63 -12.77
N ASP A 202 -2.62 5.56 -13.55
CA ASP A 202 -2.61 5.60 -15.02
C ASP A 202 -3.22 6.91 -15.55
N PRO A 203 -2.42 7.98 -15.64
CA PRO A 203 -2.88 9.26 -16.16
C PRO A 203 -3.09 9.26 -17.67
N ARG A 204 -2.67 8.23 -18.39
CA ARG A 204 -2.80 8.14 -19.84
C ARG A 204 -4.19 7.67 -20.26
N THR A 205 -4.73 6.67 -19.57
CA THR A 205 -6.00 6.03 -19.90
C THR A 205 -7.03 6.21 -18.79
N ALA A 206 -6.81 5.62 -17.62
CA ALA A 206 -7.82 5.52 -16.57
C ALA A 206 -8.27 6.88 -16.03
N MET A 207 -7.33 7.80 -15.79
CA MET A 207 -7.62 9.11 -15.21
C MET A 207 -8.25 10.11 -16.20
N ARG A 208 -8.26 9.79 -17.50
CA ARG A 208 -8.86 10.61 -18.56
C ARG A 208 -10.22 10.08 -19.04
N ALA A 209 -10.59 8.89 -18.57
CA ALA A 209 -11.85 8.27 -18.98
C ALA A 209 -13.04 9.14 -18.54
N ALA A 210 -13.97 9.32 -19.45
CA ALA A 210 -15.21 10.01 -19.14
C ALA A 210 -16.03 9.18 -18.14
N THR A 211 -16.36 9.75 -16.99
CA THR A 211 -17.08 9.06 -15.92
C THR A 211 -18.33 9.82 -15.52
N ALA A 212 -19.41 9.08 -15.26
CA ALA A 212 -20.64 9.65 -14.71
C ALA A 212 -20.45 10.01 -13.21
N PRO A 213 -21.20 10.98 -12.68
CA PRO A 213 -21.27 11.23 -11.25
C PRO A 213 -21.69 9.97 -10.50
N ARG A 214 -20.89 9.58 -9.52
CA ARG A 214 -21.20 8.48 -8.60
C ARG A 214 -20.50 8.69 -7.26
N GLU A 215 -21.03 8.08 -6.23
CA GLU A 215 -20.35 8.07 -4.94
C GLU A 215 -19.22 7.03 -4.96
N VAL A 216 -18.03 7.47 -4.59
CA VAL A 216 -16.84 6.63 -4.53
C VAL A 216 -16.06 6.91 -3.24
N PRO A 217 -15.48 5.86 -2.59
CA PRO A 217 -14.73 6.04 -1.35
C PRO A 217 -13.36 6.65 -1.58
N ASP A 218 -12.75 6.42 -2.76
CA ASP A 218 -11.42 6.90 -3.15
C ASP A 218 -11.32 7.08 -4.67
N ILE A 219 -10.12 7.44 -5.14
CA ILE A 219 -9.88 7.70 -6.56
C ILE A 219 -9.73 6.43 -7.41
N GLY A 220 -9.76 5.22 -6.82
CA GLY A 220 -9.45 3.96 -7.49
C GLY A 220 -7.96 3.69 -7.64
N ALA A 221 -7.58 2.42 -7.81
CA ALA A 221 -6.17 2.01 -7.85
C ALA A 221 -5.38 2.65 -9.01
N GLN A 222 -6.03 2.85 -10.15
CA GLN A 222 -5.43 3.50 -11.33
C GLN A 222 -5.79 4.99 -11.46
N GLY A 223 -6.57 5.51 -10.52
CA GLY A 223 -7.09 6.88 -10.56
C GLY A 223 -8.36 7.01 -11.42
N GLU A 224 -8.99 5.91 -11.79
CA GLU A 224 -10.18 5.83 -12.64
C GLU A 224 -11.41 6.52 -12.05
N HIS A 225 -11.40 6.78 -10.76
CA HIS A 225 -12.46 7.49 -10.05
C HIS A 225 -12.08 8.93 -9.66
N LEU A 226 -10.98 9.49 -10.19
CA LEU A 226 -10.52 10.81 -9.79
C LEU A 226 -11.57 11.90 -9.98
N ALA A 227 -12.26 11.94 -11.14
CA ALA A 227 -13.27 12.93 -11.42
C ALA A 227 -14.50 12.82 -10.48
N PRO A 228 -15.16 11.65 -10.30
CA PRO A 228 -16.27 11.51 -9.35
C PRO A 228 -15.84 11.73 -7.90
N PHE A 229 -14.63 11.36 -7.51
CA PHE A 229 -14.09 11.63 -6.18
C PHE A 229 -13.95 13.13 -5.92
N LEU A 230 -13.31 13.87 -6.80
CA LEU A 230 -13.17 15.33 -6.69
C LEU A 230 -14.54 16.05 -6.73
N TYR A 231 -15.46 15.58 -7.56
CA TYR A 231 -16.82 16.11 -7.61
C TYR A 231 -17.55 15.87 -6.27
N GLY A 232 -17.40 14.68 -5.69
CA GLY A 232 -17.90 14.37 -4.35
C GLY A 232 -17.29 15.26 -3.26
N LEU A 233 -15.98 15.55 -3.35
CA LEU A 233 -15.34 16.52 -2.44
C LEU A 233 -15.92 17.92 -2.62
N LYS A 234 -16.07 18.40 -3.87
CA LYS A 234 -16.63 19.73 -4.18
C LYS A 234 -18.01 19.90 -3.59
N THR A 235 -18.87 18.91 -3.73
CA THR A 235 -20.28 18.98 -3.34
C THR A 235 -20.51 18.73 -1.85
N ARG A 236 -19.83 17.75 -1.26
CA ARG A 236 -20.10 17.30 0.12
C ARG A 236 -19.04 17.76 1.14
N ARG A 237 -17.80 17.98 0.70
CA ARG A 237 -16.67 18.36 1.57
C ARG A 237 -15.88 19.54 0.96
N PRO A 238 -16.49 20.73 0.75
CA PRO A 238 -15.90 21.85 0.01
C PRO A 238 -14.58 22.35 0.64
N LYS A 239 -14.41 22.22 1.95
CA LYS A 239 -13.13 22.54 2.63
C LYS A 239 -12.00 21.59 2.18
N ALA A 240 -12.28 20.29 2.01
CA ALA A 240 -11.31 19.33 1.51
C ALA A 240 -10.97 19.58 0.03
N PHE A 241 -11.98 19.86 -0.81
CA PHE A 241 -11.75 20.25 -2.20
C PHE A 241 -10.88 21.52 -2.31
N SER A 242 -11.16 22.54 -1.51
CA SER A 242 -10.33 23.75 -1.44
C SER A 242 -8.91 23.47 -0.95
N ALA A 243 -8.72 22.47 -0.06
CA ALA A 243 -7.39 22.03 0.35
C ALA A 243 -6.64 21.36 -0.80
N VAL A 244 -7.30 20.48 -1.60
CA VAL A 244 -6.70 19.88 -2.81
C VAL A 244 -6.26 20.96 -3.79
N ARG A 245 -7.10 21.96 -4.08
CA ARG A 245 -6.77 23.11 -4.94
C ARG A 245 -5.52 23.84 -4.46
N ARG A 246 -5.45 24.21 -3.18
CA ARG A 246 -4.28 24.87 -2.60
C ARG A 246 -3.02 24.01 -2.66
N THR A 247 -3.13 22.72 -2.37
CA THR A 247 -2.03 21.78 -2.41
C THR A 247 -1.50 21.63 -3.84
N LEU A 248 -2.38 21.47 -4.83
CA LEU A 248 -2.00 21.39 -6.23
C LEU A 248 -1.23 22.65 -6.68
N ARG A 249 -1.71 23.83 -6.35
CA ARG A 249 -1.03 25.11 -6.65
C ARG A 249 0.34 25.23 -5.94
N SER A 250 0.47 24.68 -4.75
CA SER A 250 1.77 24.68 -4.06
C SER A 250 2.81 23.76 -4.71
N VAL A 251 2.37 22.65 -5.33
CA VAL A 251 3.25 21.73 -6.07
C VAL A 251 3.50 22.21 -7.49
N ILE A 252 2.46 22.74 -8.17
CA ILE A 252 2.53 23.27 -9.54
C ILE A 252 2.07 24.73 -9.55
N PRO A 253 2.97 25.70 -9.30
CA PRO A 253 2.61 27.12 -9.21
C PRO A 253 2.02 27.73 -10.48
N ALA A 254 2.26 27.11 -11.65
CA ALA A 254 1.69 27.55 -12.92
C ALA A 254 0.18 27.27 -13.04
N ILE A 255 -0.41 26.50 -12.13
CA ILE A 255 -1.85 26.26 -12.09
C ILE A 255 -2.53 27.36 -11.26
N ASP A 256 -3.45 28.08 -11.89
CA ASP A 256 -4.23 29.13 -11.26
C ASP A 256 -5.39 28.54 -10.47
N ASP A 257 -6.11 27.54 -11.05
CA ASP A 257 -7.26 26.92 -10.43
C ASP A 257 -7.55 25.49 -10.90
N LEU A 258 -8.40 24.80 -10.12
CA LEU A 258 -8.93 23.47 -10.38
C LEU A 258 -10.46 23.49 -10.19
N GLU A 259 -11.17 23.01 -11.18
CA GLU A 259 -12.61 22.80 -11.11
C GLU A 259 -13.00 21.39 -11.59
N VAL A 260 -14.19 20.95 -11.18
CA VAL A 260 -14.82 19.73 -11.69
C VAL A 260 -16.26 20.02 -11.96
N ASP A 261 -16.67 19.85 -13.21
CA ASP A 261 -18.01 20.17 -13.67
C ASP A 261 -18.72 18.98 -14.30
N LEU A 262 -20.05 19.00 -14.16
CA LEU A 262 -20.92 18.04 -14.82
C LEU A 262 -21.33 18.59 -16.20
N ASP A 263 -20.91 17.89 -17.24
CA ASP A 263 -21.47 18.07 -18.58
C ASP A 263 -22.90 17.51 -18.59
N THR A 264 -23.88 18.39 -18.45
CA THR A 264 -25.28 18.00 -18.38
C THR A 264 -25.85 17.44 -19.70
N LYS A 265 -25.16 17.67 -20.81
CA LYS A 265 -25.54 17.09 -22.12
C LYS A 265 -25.08 15.63 -22.27
N ARG A 266 -23.94 15.30 -21.68
CA ARG A 266 -23.34 13.96 -21.77
C ARG A 266 -23.53 13.13 -20.51
N GLY A 267 -23.91 13.76 -19.39
CA GLY A 267 -23.98 13.11 -18.08
C GLY A 267 -22.62 12.69 -17.53
N THR A 268 -21.52 13.34 -17.96
CA THR A 268 -20.16 12.99 -17.57
C THR A 268 -19.48 14.14 -16.84
N LEU A 269 -18.51 13.80 -15.99
CA LEU A 269 -17.67 14.76 -15.27
C LEU A 269 -16.43 15.12 -16.12
N ASP A 270 -16.03 16.39 -16.04
CA ASP A 270 -14.77 16.89 -16.60
C ASP A 270 -13.97 17.63 -15.52
N ILE A 271 -12.71 17.24 -15.36
CA ILE A 271 -11.76 17.96 -14.51
C ILE A 271 -11.17 19.08 -15.36
N GLN A 272 -11.27 20.31 -14.88
CA GLN A 272 -10.80 21.51 -15.56
C GLN A 272 -9.66 22.14 -14.75
N ILE A 273 -8.55 22.38 -15.42
CA ILE A 273 -7.35 23.03 -14.86
C ILE A 273 -7.15 24.37 -15.56
N GLN A 274 -7.15 25.43 -14.78
CA GLN A 274 -6.86 26.77 -15.28
C GLN A 274 -5.37 27.06 -15.16
N GLN A 275 -4.77 27.54 -16.24
CA GLN A 275 -3.36 27.90 -16.31
C GLN A 275 -3.17 29.11 -17.24
N GLY A 276 -2.58 30.20 -16.73
CA GLY A 276 -2.33 31.42 -17.50
C GLY A 276 -3.59 32.01 -18.10
N GLY A 277 -4.71 31.97 -17.37
CA GLY A 277 -6.01 32.46 -17.83
C GLY A 277 -6.76 31.54 -18.79
N THR A 278 -6.17 30.40 -19.20
CA THR A 278 -6.81 29.41 -20.09
C THR A 278 -7.25 28.18 -19.30
N THR A 279 -8.43 27.66 -19.59
CA THR A 279 -9.00 26.45 -18.96
C THR A 279 -8.78 25.24 -19.87
N PHE A 280 -8.16 24.19 -19.33
CA PHE A 280 -7.87 22.93 -20.00
C PHE A 280 -8.64 21.79 -19.37
N SER A 281 -9.31 20.97 -20.17
CA SER A 281 -9.88 19.69 -19.73
C SER A 281 -8.76 18.70 -19.37
N SER A 282 -9.02 17.82 -18.38
CA SER A 282 -8.10 16.72 -18.02
C SER A 282 -7.69 15.85 -19.20
N ARG A 283 -8.49 15.82 -20.27
CA ARG A 283 -8.20 15.06 -21.50
C ARG A 283 -6.96 15.55 -22.24
N VAL A 284 -6.57 16.83 -22.07
CA VAL A 284 -5.42 17.45 -22.76
C VAL A 284 -4.29 17.86 -21.81
N VAL A 285 -4.52 17.80 -20.52
CA VAL A 285 -3.51 18.15 -19.49
C VAL A 285 -2.39 17.10 -19.45
N SER A 286 -1.17 17.49 -19.10
CA SER A 286 -0.03 16.58 -19.04
C SER A 286 -0.23 15.43 -18.02
N GLU A 287 0.35 14.27 -18.31
CA GLU A 287 0.29 13.09 -17.45
C GLU A 287 0.82 13.39 -16.04
N GLY A 288 1.95 14.09 -15.96
CA GLY A 288 2.53 14.49 -14.66
C GLY A 288 1.62 15.43 -13.86
N THR A 289 0.85 16.32 -14.52
CA THR A 289 -0.10 17.19 -13.82
C THR A 289 -1.26 16.38 -13.24
N LEU A 290 -1.82 15.42 -13.98
CA LEU A 290 -2.89 14.55 -13.50
C LEU A 290 -2.39 13.69 -12.33
N ARG A 291 -1.18 13.12 -12.43
CA ARG A 291 -0.57 12.34 -11.34
C ARG A 291 -0.40 13.18 -10.08
N VAL A 292 0.13 14.38 -10.20
CA VAL A 292 0.27 15.30 -9.06
C VAL A 292 -1.09 15.65 -8.47
N LEU A 293 -2.12 15.87 -9.29
CA LEU A 293 -3.49 16.11 -8.80
C LEU A 293 -4.02 14.93 -7.98
N ALA A 294 -3.83 13.70 -8.47
CA ALA A 294 -4.20 12.49 -7.72
C ALA A 294 -3.45 12.39 -6.39
N LEU A 295 -2.13 12.61 -6.38
CA LEU A 295 -1.32 12.64 -5.16
C LEU A 295 -1.82 13.69 -4.17
N CYS A 296 -2.19 14.89 -4.65
CA CYS A 296 -2.76 15.94 -3.80
C CYS A 296 -4.12 15.53 -3.22
N ALA A 297 -4.98 14.92 -4.02
CA ALA A 297 -6.29 14.43 -3.56
C ALA A 297 -6.13 13.38 -2.45
N ILE A 298 -5.28 12.38 -2.66
CA ILE A 298 -4.97 11.34 -1.66
C ILE A 298 -4.33 11.98 -0.41
N ALA A 299 -3.31 12.81 -0.57
CA ALA A 299 -2.61 13.43 0.56
C ALA A 299 -3.50 14.29 1.46
N VAL A 300 -4.56 14.90 0.91
CA VAL A 300 -5.53 15.69 1.67
C VAL A 300 -6.56 14.83 2.37
N THR A 301 -6.88 13.65 1.81
CA THR A 301 -8.00 12.83 2.27
C THR A 301 -7.58 11.53 2.96
N ALA A 302 -6.32 11.13 2.87
CA ALA A 302 -5.79 9.97 3.60
C ALA A 302 -5.82 10.25 5.10
N ASP A 303 -6.65 9.54 5.83
CA ASP A 303 -6.90 9.72 7.26
C ASP A 303 -6.66 8.45 8.10
N THR A 304 -6.57 7.26 7.47
CA THR A 304 -6.33 5.99 8.14
C THR A 304 -5.64 4.96 7.24
N GLY A 305 -5.12 3.89 7.84
CA GLY A 305 -4.61 2.73 7.15
C GLY A 305 -3.23 2.91 6.49
N LEU A 306 -2.97 2.09 5.49
CA LEU A 306 -1.75 2.08 4.68
C LEU A 306 -2.05 2.60 3.28
N VAL A 307 -1.26 3.55 2.81
CA VAL A 307 -1.32 4.09 1.45
C VAL A 307 0.00 3.79 0.74
N ALA A 308 -0.06 3.01 -0.31
CA ALA A 308 1.09 2.65 -1.12
C ALA A 308 1.00 3.30 -2.51
N PHE A 309 2.13 3.84 -2.98
CA PHE A 309 2.26 4.43 -4.31
C PHE A 309 3.34 3.70 -5.11
N GLU A 310 3.00 3.27 -6.32
CA GLU A 310 3.99 2.82 -7.29
C GLU A 310 4.50 4.02 -8.08
N GLU A 311 5.80 4.30 -7.94
CA GLU A 311 6.56 5.31 -8.69
C GLU A 311 5.80 6.65 -8.88
N PRO A 312 5.46 7.34 -7.79
CA PRO A 312 4.65 8.56 -7.85
C PRO A 312 5.33 9.71 -8.60
N GLU A 313 6.64 9.61 -8.81
CA GLU A 313 7.47 10.57 -9.56
C GLU A 313 7.38 10.41 -11.07
N ASN A 314 6.89 9.29 -11.60
CA ASN A 314 6.87 9.04 -13.04
C ASN A 314 6.11 10.11 -13.83
N GLY A 315 6.76 10.62 -14.90
CA GLY A 315 6.19 11.69 -15.72
C GLY A 315 6.13 13.06 -15.06
N VAL A 316 6.69 13.21 -13.87
CA VAL A 316 6.81 14.49 -13.18
C VAL A 316 8.14 15.14 -13.47
N GLN A 317 8.15 16.47 -13.68
CA GLN A 317 9.37 17.21 -13.91
C GLN A 317 10.30 17.16 -12.67
N PRO A 318 11.62 16.96 -12.84
CA PRO A 318 12.57 16.85 -11.73
C PRO A 318 12.49 17.99 -10.70
N GLN A 319 12.28 19.23 -11.14
CA GLN A 319 12.14 20.39 -10.25
C GLN A 319 10.95 20.32 -9.26
N ARG A 320 10.02 19.39 -9.49
CA ARG A 320 8.84 19.17 -8.64
C ARG A 320 9.01 18.03 -7.63
N LEU A 321 10.04 17.19 -7.80
CA LEU A 321 10.24 16.00 -6.95
C LEU A 321 10.34 16.36 -5.46
N ASN A 322 11.11 17.41 -5.14
CA ASN A 322 11.21 17.92 -3.76
C ASN A 322 9.86 18.35 -3.16
N ARG A 323 8.94 18.87 -3.98
CA ARG A 323 7.60 19.27 -3.51
C ARG A 323 6.71 18.08 -3.28
N ILE A 324 6.80 17.05 -4.13
CA ILE A 324 6.07 15.78 -3.97
C ILE A 324 6.60 15.05 -2.73
N ALA A 325 7.92 14.93 -2.58
CA ALA A 325 8.53 14.32 -1.40
C ALA A 325 8.08 15.02 -0.11
N LYS A 326 8.07 16.35 -0.10
CA LYS A 326 7.56 17.14 1.03
C LYS A 326 6.07 16.91 1.29
N LEU A 327 5.25 16.78 0.25
CA LEU A 327 3.83 16.47 0.38
C LEU A 327 3.64 15.11 1.05
N LEU A 328 4.31 14.08 0.56
CA LEU A 328 4.19 12.71 1.07
C LEU A 328 4.72 12.60 2.52
N THR A 329 5.88 13.19 2.81
CA THR A 329 6.41 13.21 4.18
C THR A 329 5.50 13.95 5.17
N GLN A 330 4.78 14.97 4.73
CA GLN A 330 3.80 15.65 5.58
C GLN A 330 2.58 14.76 5.92
N VAL A 331 2.14 13.89 5.00
CA VAL A 331 1.05 12.94 5.27
C VAL A 331 1.49 11.95 6.36
N ALA A 332 2.67 11.36 6.23
CA ALA A 332 3.22 10.45 7.25
C ALA A 332 3.38 11.12 8.62
N ARG A 333 3.84 12.39 8.65
CA ARG A 333 3.98 13.17 9.88
C ARG A 333 2.68 13.47 10.60
N ARG A 334 1.60 13.73 9.89
CA ARG A 334 0.27 13.95 10.50
C ARG A 334 -0.22 12.74 11.26
N GLY A 335 0.41 11.57 11.04
CA GLY A 335 0.11 10.33 11.73
C GLY A 335 -1.23 9.70 11.30
N ALA A 336 -1.86 10.25 10.28
CA ALA A 336 -3.14 9.79 9.80
C ALA A 336 -3.02 8.44 9.06
N ALA A 337 -2.10 8.35 8.09
CA ALA A 337 -1.85 7.14 7.31
C ALA A 337 -0.37 6.72 7.38
N GLN A 338 -0.09 5.44 7.15
CA GLN A 338 1.23 4.92 6.86
C GLN A 338 1.46 4.99 5.35
N LEU A 339 2.65 5.45 4.93
CA LEU A 339 2.99 5.58 3.52
C LEU A 339 4.06 4.57 3.11
N VAL A 340 3.83 3.94 1.98
CA VAL A 340 4.82 3.12 1.26
C VAL A 340 4.97 3.69 -0.15
N VAL A 341 6.19 3.90 -0.59
CA VAL A 341 6.51 4.44 -1.91
C VAL A 341 7.53 3.54 -2.56
N THR A 342 7.28 3.08 -3.79
CA THR A 342 8.31 2.45 -4.61
C THR A 342 8.93 3.49 -5.54
N THR A 343 10.22 3.39 -5.80
CA THR A 343 10.92 4.29 -6.71
C THR A 343 12.17 3.64 -7.29
N HIS A 344 12.55 4.08 -8.48
CA HIS A 344 13.85 3.82 -9.08
C HIS A 344 14.64 5.11 -9.32
N SER A 345 14.09 6.29 -8.90
CA SER A 345 14.74 7.60 -9.07
C SER A 345 15.60 7.97 -7.87
N PRO A 346 16.93 8.04 -8.03
CA PRO A 346 17.85 8.51 -6.99
C PRO A 346 17.51 9.91 -6.49
N GLU A 347 17.09 10.82 -7.38
CA GLU A 347 16.71 12.17 -7.05
C GLU A 347 15.47 12.18 -6.12
N PHE A 348 14.51 11.29 -6.40
CA PHE A 348 13.32 11.20 -5.56
C PHE A 348 13.65 10.60 -4.18
N ILE A 349 14.55 9.61 -4.10
CA ILE A 349 15.05 9.06 -2.83
C ILE A 349 15.72 10.16 -2.02
N ALA A 350 16.63 10.93 -2.62
CA ALA A 350 17.29 12.05 -1.96
C ALA A 350 16.28 13.09 -1.44
N ALA A 351 15.26 13.41 -2.25
CA ALA A 351 14.18 14.32 -1.87
C ALA A 351 13.35 13.79 -0.68
N MET A 352 13.05 12.48 -0.66
CA MET A 352 12.31 11.83 0.44
C MET A 352 13.12 11.84 1.74
N LEU A 353 14.41 11.50 1.67
CA LEU A 353 15.34 11.55 2.81
C LEU A 353 15.44 12.96 3.39
N GLU A 354 15.63 13.97 2.55
CA GLU A 354 15.70 15.36 2.97
C GLU A 354 14.37 15.83 3.60
N GLY A 355 13.24 15.47 2.99
CA GLY A 355 11.91 15.76 3.52
C GLY A 355 11.68 15.13 4.90
N ALA A 356 12.10 13.89 5.09
CA ALA A 356 12.00 13.19 6.36
C ALA A 356 12.91 13.80 7.43
N ARG A 357 14.17 14.12 7.10
CA ARG A 357 15.13 14.77 7.99
C ARG A 357 14.58 16.10 8.52
N ARG A 358 14.18 16.99 7.62
CA ARG A 358 13.60 18.30 8.00
C ARG A 358 12.32 18.14 8.81
N GLY A 359 11.53 17.14 8.51
CA GLY A 359 10.27 16.86 9.16
C GLY A 359 10.39 16.06 10.45
N LYS A 360 11.56 15.52 10.81
CA LYS A 360 11.74 14.53 11.88
C LYS A 360 10.73 13.37 11.74
N ALA A 361 10.48 12.95 10.51
CA ALA A 361 9.60 11.80 10.20
C ALA A 361 10.36 10.51 10.42
N ASP A 362 9.68 9.49 10.97
CA ASP A 362 10.17 8.12 11.04
C ASP A 362 10.09 7.49 9.63
N ILE A 363 11.26 7.31 8.99
CA ILE A 363 11.40 6.81 7.63
C ILE A 363 12.32 5.58 7.60
N GLY A 364 11.92 4.57 6.83
CA GLY A 364 12.78 3.45 6.43
C GLY A 364 12.98 3.46 4.93
N VAL A 365 14.22 3.34 4.51
CA VAL A 365 14.59 3.14 3.10
C VAL A 365 15.12 1.74 2.94
N PHE A 366 14.56 1.01 1.98
CA PHE A 366 14.92 -0.38 1.69
C PHE A 366 15.43 -0.48 0.26
N SER A 367 16.62 -1.03 0.09
CA SER A 367 17.11 -1.45 -1.22
C SER A 367 16.43 -2.76 -1.61
N VAL A 368 15.83 -2.79 -2.77
CA VAL A 368 15.14 -3.95 -3.35
C VAL A 368 15.94 -4.39 -4.57
N THR A 369 16.49 -5.58 -4.51
CA THR A 369 17.34 -6.15 -5.56
C THR A 369 16.76 -7.45 -6.09
N ARG A 370 17.27 -7.93 -7.22
CA ARG A 370 16.92 -9.22 -7.79
C ARG A 370 18.10 -10.16 -7.68
N ASP A 371 17.88 -11.32 -7.06
CA ASP A 371 18.86 -12.41 -7.03
C ASP A 371 18.23 -13.66 -7.68
N GLY A 372 18.62 -13.92 -8.93
CA GLY A 372 17.96 -14.95 -9.75
C GLY A 372 16.44 -14.71 -9.88
N ALA A 373 15.65 -15.65 -9.39
CA ALA A 373 14.19 -15.56 -9.35
C ALA A 373 13.66 -14.83 -8.10
N ALA A 374 14.48 -14.71 -7.03
CA ALA A 374 14.09 -14.15 -5.76
C ALA A 374 14.29 -12.62 -5.67
N THR A 375 13.49 -11.97 -4.84
CA THR A 375 13.68 -10.57 -4.45
C THR A 375 14.46 -10.52 -3.14
N GLY A 376 15.61 -9.82 -3.17
CA GLY A 376 16.37 -9.46 -1.97
C GLY A 376 15.93 -8.10 -1.45
N ILE A 377 15.86 -7.93 -0.13
CA ILE A 377 15.54 -6.65 0.49
C ILE A 377 16.52 -6.39 1.61
N GLN A 378 17.11 -5.20 1.59
CA GLN A 378 18.03 -4.75 2.62
C GLN A 378 17.59 -3.38 3.15
N HIS A 379 17.50 -3.24 4.47
CA HIS A 379 17.27 -1.93 5.09
C HIS A 379 18.52 -1.07 4.97
N LEU A 380 18.40 0.11 4.36
CA LEU A 380 19.50 1.06 4.21
C LEU A 380 19.59 1.93 5.47
N GLY A 381 20.26 1.44 6.49
CA GLY A 381 20.50 2.18 7.72
C GLY A 381 19.85 1.60 8.97
N ASP A 382 20.45 0.55 9.49
CA ASP A 382 20.23 0.08 10.85
C ASP A 382 21.47 0.35 11.71
N PRO A 383 21.34 0.74 12.99
CA PRO A 383 20.43 1.74 13.55
C PRO A 383 20.99 3.15 13.32
N GLY A 384 20.15 4.08 12.93
CA GLY A 384 20.54 5.47 12.79
C GLY A 384 21.05 5.86 11.40
N LEU A 385 20.18 5.75 10.37
CA LEU A 385 20.48 6.31 9.03
C LEU A 385 21.07 7.73 9.13
N TRP A 386 20.59 8.49 10.11
CA TRP A 386 21.00 9.87 10.40
C TRP A 386 22.29 9.98 11.24
N GLU A 387 22.66 8.93 11.97
CA GLU A 387 23.89 8.85 12.78
C GLU A 387 25.06 8.32 11.94
N ASN A 388 24.79 7.78 10.76
CA ASN A 388 25.82 7.36 9.84
C ASN A 388 26.51 8.59 9.25
N GLN A 389 27.78 8.84 9.67
CA GLN A 389 28.57 9.99 9.20
C GLN A 389 28.64 10.11 7.69
N ALA A 390 28.59 9.00 6.96
CA ALA A 390 28.59 9.00 5.51
C ALA A 390 27.26 9.51 4.91
N VAL A 391 26.11 9.23 5.55
CA VAL A 391 24.80 9.77 5.14
C VAL A 391 24.69 11.23 5.52
N SER A 392 25.12 11.63 6.73
CA SER A 392 25.15 13.02 7.13
C SER A 392 26.01 13.87 6.19
N ALA A 393 27.23 13.42 5.86
CA ALA A 393 28.11 14.12 4.93
C ALA A 393 27.53 14.23 3.51
N LEU A 394 26.81 13.21 3.04
CA LEU A 394 26.12 13.23 1.74
C LEU A 394 24.96 14.23 1.70
N LEU A 395 24.24 14.37 2.82
CA LEU A 395 23.09 15.28 2.92
C LEU A 395 23.52 16.74 3.18
N GLU A 396 24.77 16.98 3.59
CA GLU A 396 25.36 18.29 3.78
C GLU A 396 25.97 18.86 2.49
N ASP A 397 26.20 18.04 1.47
CA ASP A 397 26.70 18.51 0.17
C ASP A 397 25.63 19.41 -0.50
N PRO A 398 26.00 20.63 -0.94
CA PRO A 398 25.07 21.54 -1.60
C PRO A 398 24.63 21.08 -2.98
N ASP A 399 25.38 20.19 -3.65
CA ASP A 399 25.04 19.68 -4.97
C ASP A 399 24.19 18.40 -4.89
N GLU A 400 22.92 18.51 -5.30
CA GLU A 400 21.94 17.42 -5.30
C GLU A 400 22.33 16.25 -6.21
N SER A 401 22.99 16.55 -7.36
CA SER A 401 23.46 15.56 -8.33
C SER A 401 24.65 14.75 -7.79
N GLU A 402 25.56 15.38 -7.06
CA GLU A 402 26.69 14.72 -6.44
C GLU A 402 26.27 13.82 -5.26
N ARG A 403 25.26 14.22 -4.50
CA ARG A 403 24.68 13.39 -3.42
C ARG A 403 24.17 12.05 -3.94
N VAL A 404 23.41 12.09 -5.03
CA VAL A 404 22.87 10.91 -5.68
C VAL A 404 23.96 10.02 -6.24
N ALA A 405 24.91 10.61 -7.00
CA ALA A 405 26.04 9.90 -7.55
C ALA A 405 26.93 9.25 -6.48
N ALA A 406 27.01 9.83 -5.29
CA ALA A 406 27.75 9.27 -4.18
C ALA A 406 27.02 8.11 -3.50
N LEU A 407 25.69 8.11 -3.44
CA LEU A 407 24.88 6.96 -2.96
C LEU A 407 25.02 5.77 -3.91
N VAL A 408 24.98 6.00 -5.22
CA VAL A 408 25.18 4.97 -6.26
C VAL A 408 26.63 4.42 -6.22
N ARG A 409 27.65 5.29 -6.18
CA ARG A 409 29.07 4.87 -6.14
C ARG A 409 29.44 4.06 -4.89
N ARG A 410 28.69 4.21 -3.81
CA ARG A 410 28.90 3.44 -2.56
C ARG A 410 28.12 2.13 -2.52
N GLY A 411 27.43 1.75 -3.59
CA GLY A 411 26.61 0.54 -3.64
C GLY A 411 25.38 0.57 -2.72
N TRP A 412 24.95 1.77 -2.31
CA TRP A 412 23.74 1.94 -1.48
C TRP A 412 22.49 1.94 -2.32
N LEU A 413 22.66 2.19 -3.62
CA LEU A 413 21.63 2.11 -4.63
C LEU A 413 22.26 1.42 -5.84
N ASP A 414 22.07 0.11 -5.99
CA ASP A 414 22.29 -0.59 -7.25
C ASP A 414 21.13 -0.20 -8.20
N LEU A 415 21.43 0.72 -9.11
CA LEU A 415 20.49 1.22 -10.14
C LEU A 415 20.83 0.60 -11.48
#